data_12d76b82691a3f1e952f3ca0bf6855ce
#
_entry.id   12d76b82691a3f1e952f3ca0bf6855ce
#
_cell.length_a   1.000
_cell.length_b   1.000
_cell.length_c   1.000
_cell.angle_alpha   90.00
_cell.angle_beta   90.00
_cell.angle_gamma   90.00
#
_symmetry.space_group_name_H-M   'P 1'
#
loop_
_entity.id
_entity.type
_entity.pdbx_description
1 polymer ?
#
loop_
_entity_poly.entity_id
_entity_poly.type
_entity_poly.pdbx_seq_one_letter_code
_entity_poly.pdbx_strand_id
1 'polypeptide(L)'
;MCIKRETELQLTADVLVIGGGPAAAWSAWSAAFHGAKVIIADKGFLGTSGAAAASGNGVMAPTPENWEKVKWNRYQSTQTLGNINWIERVIEKAWLSMPFVEEWGYNFPKENGESVRQSYYGPEYMRVLRKNLLKVGVQILDQSPALELLLAEDGSVAGARGVQRQHNRYYTVRAGAVVLANGGCAYLSKVLGCNTNTGDGLLMAVEAGGELSSMEASSHYAISTAFNATVTRGVPFGWASFTDEAGNDLGGYINGRRDPLFLPTALLKGPVYARLDRATDEVKAVIEKSHFIAYLPYKKADIDPYTERVPVTLLLEGTVRGTGGIRLVDETCATKVAGLYAAGDAASREFWAGLASGGGGPNAAWAISTGQWAGAGAAVFALGLGAHANDRKAHPAGQSGLRSHSSSSEKFDSEAIVKGVQDEVFPLDKNFFRSEQGLLDSLSKLEKLWEQLQANPQQDTVRDVEFSRRADSLTA
;
A
#
# COMPACT_ATOMS: atom_id res chain seq x y z
N MET A 1 -1.45 -3.46 33.92
CA MET A 1 -1.84 -4.88 33.98
C MET A 1 -0.93 -5.62 33.01
N CYS A 2 -0.07 -6.52 33.47
CA CYS A 2 0.79 -7.31 32.58
C CYS A 2 -0.11 -8.40 31.96
N ILE A 3 -0.43 -8.29 30.68
CA ILE A 3 -1.21 -9.33 29.98
C ILE A 3 -0.32 -10.56 29.89
N LYS A 4 -0.76 -11.67 30.49
CA LYS A 4 -0.04 -12.95 30.45
C LYS A 4 0.10 -13.39 28.97
N ARG A 5 1.30 -13.77 28.57
CA ARG A 5 1.57 -14.30 27.23
C ARG A 5 0.87 -15.64 27.05
N GLU A 6 0.04 -15.76 26.02
CA GLU A 6 -0.60 -17.02 25.66
C GLU A 6 0.38 -17.94 24.90
N THR A 7 0.02 -19.22 24.79
CA THR A 7 0.76 -20.20 23.99
C THR A 7 0.76 -19.80 22.50
N GLU A 8 1.84 -20.06 21.80
CA GLU A 8 1.95 -19.80 20.37
C GLU A 8 0.85 -20.52 19.57
N LEU A 9 0.22 -19.80 18.65
CA LEU A 9 -0.81 -20.34 17.77
C LEU A 9 -0.16 -20.96 16.54
N GLN A 10 -0.40 -22.26 16.30
CA GLN A 10 0.08 -23.01 15.14
C GLN A 10 -1.08 -23.30 14.19
N LEU A 11 -0.94 -22.89 12.93
CA LEU A 11 -1.96 -23.03 11.88
C LEU A 11 -1.35 -23.59 10.59
N THR A 12 -2.20 -24.19 9.75
CA THR A 12 -1.85 -24.68 8.42
C THR A 12 -2.86 -24.21 7.38
N ALA A 13 -2.39 -23.87 6.20
CA ALA A 13 -3.17 -23.49 5.04
C ALA A 13 -2.50 -24.00 3.75
N ASP A 14 -3.22 -24.01 2.63
CA ASP A 14 -2.59 -24.15 1.33
C ASP A 14 -1.97 -22.80 0.93
N VAL A 15 -2.74 -21.73 1.07
CA VAL A 15 -2.29 -20.35 0.77
C VAL A 15 -2.45 -19.45 1.98
N LEU A 16 -1.36 -18.76 2.34
CA LEU A 16 -1.36 -17.66 3.30
C LEU A 16 -1.33 -16.34 2.53
N VAL A 17 -2.29 -15.46 2.79
CA VAL A 17 -2.28 -14.09 2.26
C VAL A 17 -1.92 -13.12 3.39
N ILE A 18 -0.92 -12.27 3.18
CA ILE A 18 -0.46 -11.27 4.15
C ILE A 18 -0.93 -9.89 3.71
N GLY A 19 -1.79 -9.28 4.52
CA GLY A 19 -2.41 -7.97 4.30
C GLY A 19 -3.93 -8.01 4.42
N GLY A 20 -4.57 -6.85 4.52
CA GLY A 20 -6.03 -6.72 4.69
C GLY A 20 -6.68 -5.73 3.72
N GLY A 21 -5.92 -5.24 2.73
CA GLY A 21 -6.41 -4.34 1.68
C GLY A 21 -7.14 -5.08 0.54
N PRO A 22 -7.61 -4.34 -0.50
CA PRO A 22 -8.31 -4.95 -1.63
C PRO A 22 -7.53 -6.06 -2.33
N ALA A 23 -6.23 -5.86 -2.60
CA ALA A 23 -5.40 -6.88 -3.25
C ALA A 23 -5.37 -8.17 -2.44
N ALA A 24 -5.22 -8.09 -1.11
CA ALA A 24 -5.25 -9.26 -0.24
C ALA A 24 -6.61 -9.96 -0.27
N ALA A 25 -7.70 -9.20 -0.23
CA ALA A 25 -9.05 -9.78 -0.29
C ALA A 25 -9.31 -10.48 -1.63
N TRP A 26 -8.90 -9.89 -2.75
CA TRP A 26 -9.01 -10.53 -4.07
C TRP A 26 -8.11 -11.75 -4.21
N SER A 27 -6.89 -11.73 -3.62
CA SER A 27 -6.00 -12.89 -3.61
C SER A 27 -6.61 -14.04 -2.82
N ALA A 28 -7.13 -13.76 -1.63
CA ALA A 28 -7.75 -14.78 -0.79
C ALA A 28 -9.00 -15.37 -1.42
N TRP A 29 -9.86 -14.52 -2.02
CA TRP A 29 -11.02 -14.98 -2.75
C TRP A 29 -10.65 -15.86 -3.95
N SER A 30 -9.69 -15.41 -4.76
CA SER A 30 -9.24 -16.14 -5.93
C SER A 30 -8.62 -17.50 -5.56
N ALA A 31 -7.77 -17.53 -4.53
CA ALA A 31 -7.19 -18.79 -4.06
C ALA A 31 -8.26 -19.77 -3.55
N ALA A 32 -9.24 -19.29 -2.77
CA ALA A 32 -10.35 -20.11 -2.30
C ALA A 32 -11.24 -20.60 -3.45
N PHE A 33 -11.48 -19.74 -4.45
CA PHE A 33 -12.23 -20.11 -5.67
C PHE A 33 -11.55 -21.25 -6.44
N HIS A 34 -10.21 -21.33 -6.41
CA HIS A 34 -9.42 -22.42 -6.99
C HIS A 34 -9.26 -23.64 -6.06
N GLY A 35 -10.01 -23.70 -4.96
CA GLY A 35 -10.08 -24.84 -4.07
C GLY A 35 -9.04 -24.88 -2.95
N ALA A 36 -8.21 -23.86 -2.78
CA ALA A 36 -7.23 -23.80 -1.71
C ALA A 36 -7.87 -23.46 -0.35
N LYS A 37 -7.36 -24.06 0.73
CA LYS A 37 -7.60 -23.61 2.11
C LYS A 37 -6.79 -22.34 2.37
N VAL A 38 -7.47 -21.23 2.64
CA VAL A 38 -6.85 -19.91 2.74
C VAL A 38 -6.93 -19.37 4.16
N ILE A 39 -5.78 -18.85 4.62
CA ILE A 39 -5.68 -17.98 5.79
C ILE A 39 -5.22 -16.60 5.32
N ILE A 40 -5.85 -15.54 5.83
CA ILE A 40 -5.42 -14.16 5.63
C ILE A 40 -4.98 -13.59 6.97
N ALA A 41 -3.78 -12.98 7.03
CA ALA A 41 -3.24 -12.34 8.21
C ALA A 41 -3.10 -10.83 7.96
N ASP A 42 -3.82 -10.03 8.75
CA ASP A 42 -3.79 -8.58 8.65
C ASP A 42 -3.31 -7.92 9.95
N LYS A 43 -2.39 -7.00 9.85
CA LYS A 43 -1.94 -6.22 11.00
C LYS A 43 -2.99 -5.25 11.55
N GLY A 44 -4.02 -4.94 10.74
CA GLY A 44 -5.19 -4.16 11.12
C GLY A 44 -6.43 -5.04 11.29
N PHE A 45 -7.53 -4.57 10.71
CA PHE A 45 -8.80 -5.28 10.66
C PHE A 45 -9.29 -5.32 9.22
N LEU A 46 -9.33 -6.51 8.63
CA LEU A 46 -9.82 -6.67 7.25
C LEU A 46 -11.27 -6.16 7.15
N GLY A 47 -11.48 -5.17 6.30
CA GLY A 47 -12.75 -4.42 6.25
C GLY A 47 -12.55 -2.93 6.55
N THR A 48 -11.45 -2.57 7.24
CA THR A 48 -11.02 -1.18 7.47
C THR A 48 -9.55 -0.97 7.16
N SER A 49 -8.84 -2.00 6.72
CA SER A 49 -7.42 -1.97 6.38
C SER A 49 -7.17 -1.56 4.93
N GLY A 50 -5.97 -1.05 4.69
CA GLY A 50 -5.47 -0.63 3.38
C GLY A 50 -5.87 0.78 3.00
N ALA A 51 -5.11 1.36 2.07
CA ALA A 51 -5.31 2.74 1.59
C ALA A 51 -6.72 2.97 0.99
N ALA A 52 -7.32 1.93 0.43
CA ALA A 52 -8.66 1.99 -0.15
C ALA A 52 -9.77 2.15 0.89
N ALA A 53 -9.60 1.62 2.10
CA ALA A 53 -10.64 1.61 3.13
C ALA A 53 -11.07 3.01 3.59
N ALA A 54 -10.15 3.98 3.58
CA ALA A 54 -10.41 5.36 3.99
C ALA A 54 -10.77 6.28 2.82
N SER A 55 -10.93 5.77 1.60
CA SER A 55 -11.10 6.61 0.40
C SER A 55 -12.36 6.27 -0.40
N GLY A 56 -12.79 7.21 -1.23
CA GLY A 56 -13.68 6.91 -2.36
C GLY A 56 -12.79 6.58 -3.56
N ASN A 57 -12.94 5.43 -4.17
CA ASN A 57 -12.03 4.96 -5.21
C ASN A 57 -12.73 4.94 -6.57
N GLY A 58 -12.11 5.63 -7.56
CA GLY A 58 -12.37 5.29 -8.94
C GLY A 58 -11.65 3.98 -9.28
N VAL A 59 -12.16 3.24 -10.21
CA VAL A 59 -11.52 2.05 -10.80
C VAL A 59 -11.31 2.30 -12.28
N MET A 60 -10.08 2.08 -12.75
CA MET A 60 -9.83 2.10 -14.20
C MET A 60 -10.34 0.79 -14.81
N ALA A 61 -11.64 0.73 -14.99
CA ALA A 61 -12.37 -0.38 -15.57
C ALA A 61 -13.28 0.17 -16.68
N PRO A 62 -12.70 0.62 -17.81
CA PRO A 62 -13.48 1.16 -18.92
C PRO A 62 -14.34 0.07 -19.56
N THR A 63 -15.45 0.49 -20.16
CA THR A 63 -16.27 -0.41 -20.98
C THR A 63 -15.51 -0.88 -22.22
N PRO A 64 -15.81 -2.06 -22.77
CA PRO A 64 -15.06 -2.66 -23.88
C PRO A 64 -14.81 -1.75 -25.08
N GLU A 65 -15.79 -0.93 -25.45
CA GLU A 65 -15.67 0.02 -26.56
C GLU A 65 -14.64 1.13 -26.30
N ASN A 66 -14.24 1.33 -25.04
CA ASN A 66 -13.24 2.33 -24.65
C ASN A 66 -11.85 1.74 -24.34
N TRP A 67 -11.68 0.40 -24.39
CA TRP A 67 -10.42 -0.25 -24.00
C TRP A 67 -9.22 0.23 -24.79
N GLU A 68 -9.31 0.29 -26.11
CA GLU A 68 -8.20 0.75 -26.96
C GLU A 68 -7.77 2.17 -26.61
N LYS A 69 -8.73 3.08 -26.49
CA LYS A 69 -8.46 4.47 -26.11
C LYS A 69 -7.79 4.60 -24.76
N VAL A 70 -8.32 3.89 -23.75
CA VAL A 70 -7.80 3.94 -22.37
C VAL A 70 -6.42 3.27 -22.30
N LYS A 71 -6.21 2.14 -22.99
CA LYS A 71 -4.93 1.44 -23.10
C LYS A 71 -3.83 2.35 -23.62
N TRP A 72 -4.06 3.01 -24.77
CA TRP A 72 -3.07 3.91 -25.35
C TRP A 72 -2.84 5.17 -24.52
N ASN A 73 -3.89 5.77 -23.95
CA ASN A 73 -3.74 6.90 -23.04
C ASN A 73 -2.92 6.52 -21.80
N ARG A 74 -3.16 5.34 -21.27
CA ARG A 74 -2.38 4.83 -20.13
C ARG A 74 -0.93 4.61 -20.52
N TYR A 75 -0.66 3.92 -21.63
CA TYR A 75 0.68 3.69 -22.12
C TYR A 75 1.47 5.00 -22.32
N GLN A 76 0.86 6.00 -22.95
CA GLN A 76 1.47 7.32 -23.08
C GLN A 76 1.75 7.98 -21.74
N SER A 77 0.85 7.84 -20.76
CA SER A 77 1.04 8.42 -19.43
C SER A 77 2.21 7.78 -18.65
N THR A 78 2.62 6.57 -18.99
CA THR A 78 3.80 5.89 -18.43
C THR A 78 5.11 6.36 -19.05
N GLN A 79 5.09 7.37 -19.91
CA GLN A 79 6.23 7.79 -20.73
C GLN A 79 6.79 6.65 -21.60
N THR A 80 5.92 5.75 -22.04
CA THR A 80 6.22 4.54 -22.84
C THR A 80 7.10 3.49 -22.14
N LEU A 81 7.34 3.63 -20.83
CA LEU A 81 8.09 2.66 -20.03
C LEU A 81 7.22 1.51 -19.50
N GLY A 82 5.89 1.65 -19.56
CA GLY A 82 4.96 0.58 -19.22
C GLY A 82 4.94 -0.51 -20.30
N ASN A 83 4.33 -1.64 -19.97
CA ASN A 83 4.13 -2.75 -20.90
C ASN A 83 2.68 -2.76 -21.40
N ILE A 84 2.50 -2.64 -22.72
CA ILE A 84 1.16 -2.51 -23.32
C ILE A 84 0.27 -3.73 -23.06
N ASN A 85 0.84 -4.94 -23.05
CA ASN A 85 0.10 -6.17 -22.79
C ASN A 85 -0.37 -6.25 -21.33
N TRP A 86 0.47 -5.82 -20.37
CA TRP A 86 0.07 -5.73 -18.99
C TRP A 86 -1.02 -4.68 -18.78
N ILE A 87 -0.94 -3.55 -19.47
CA ILE A 87 -1.97 -2.50 -19.40
C ILE A 87 -3.31 -3.04 -19.89
N GLU A 88 -3.32 -3.73 -21.03
CA GLU A 88 -4.53 -4.34 -21.59
C GLU A 88 -5.14 -5.39 -20.63
N ARG A 89 -4.34 -6.32 -20.15
CA ARG A 89 -4.77 -7.36 -19.17
C ARG A 89 -5.38 -6.75 -17.91
N VAL A 90 -4.77 -5.68 -17.36
CA VAL A 90 -5.28 -5.03 -16.14
C VAL A 90 -6.63 -4.38 -16.39
N ILE A 91 -6.78 -3.67 -17.52
CA ILE A 91 -8.04 -3.01 -17.89
C ILE A 91 -9.16 -4.04 -18.06
N GLU A 92 -8.90 -5.09 -18.82
CA GLU A 92 -9.85 -6.18 -19.05
C GLU A 92 -10.23 -6.88 -17.76
N LYS A 93 -9.23 -7.31 -16.97
CA LYS A 93 -9.46 -8.02 -15.71
C LYS A 93 -10.24 -7.18 -14.70
N ALA A 94 -9.90 -5.90 -14.58
CA ALA A 94 -10.64 -4.98 -13.72
C ALA A 94 -12.11 -4.86 -14.13
N TRP A 95 -12.39 -4.69 -15.43
CA TRP A 95 -13.75 -4.63 -15.96
C TRP A 95 -14.55 -5.90 -15.64
N LEU A 96 -13.99 -7.07 -15.98
CA LEU A 96 -14.62 -8.38 -15.76
C LEU A 96 -14.84 -8.71 -14.26
N SER A 97 -14.13 -8.01 -13.38
CA SER A 97 -14.23 -8.24 -11.93
C SER A 97 -15.33 -7.43 -11.25
N MET A 98 -15.75 -6.32 -11.85
CA MET A 98 -16.73 -5.43 -11.21
C MET A 98 -18.12 -6.05 -10.98
N PRO A 99 -18.65 -6.92 -11.87
CA PRO A 99 -19.88 -7.65 -11.63
C PRO A 99 -19.86 -8.49 -10.35
N PHE A 100 -18.73 -9.14 -10.01
CA PHE A 100 -18.61 -9.92 -8.77
C PHE A 100 -18.83 -9.06 -7.52
N VAL A 101 -18.33 -7.82 -7.51
CA VAL A 101 -18.51 -6.90 -6.38
C VAL A 101 -19.99 -6.58 -6.16
N GLU A 102 -20.76 -6.45 -7.25
CA GLU A 102 -22.20 -6.25 -7.20
C GLU A 102 -22.92 -7.51 -6.70
N GLU A 103 -22.57 -8.68 -7.20
CA GLU A 103 -23.08 -9.98 -6.74
C GLU A 103 -22.80 -10.25 -5.26
N TRP A 104 -21.70 -9.75 -4.74
CA TRP A 104 -21.34 -9.84 -3.32
C TRP A 104 -22.13 -8.86 -2.45
N GLY A 105 -22.94 -8.00 -3.07
CA GLY A 105 -23.88 -7.10 -2.39
C GLY A 105 -23.41 -5.67 -2.26
N TYR A 106 -22.52 -5.21 -3.13
CA TYR A 106 -22.22 -3.79 -3.26
C TYR A 106 -23.25 -3.10 -4.16
N ASN A 107 -23.85 -2.02 -3.68
CA ASN A 107 -24.82 -1.26 -4.45
C ASN A 107 -24.14 -0.14 -5.24
N PHE A 108 -23.87 -0.38 -6.51
CA PHE A 108 -23.38 0.68 -7.40
C PHE A 108 -24.48 1.72 -7.69
N PRO A 109 -24.12 3.00 -7.89
CA PRO A 109 -25.04 3.97 -8.45
C PRO A 109 -25.62 3.49 -9.79
N LYS A 110 -26.84 3.87 -10.09
CA LYS A 110 -27.49 3.52 -11.35
C LYS A 110 -27.74 4.75 -12.20
N GLU A 111 -27.44 4.65 -13.48
CA GLU A 111 -27.79 5.63 -14.50
C GLU A 111 -28.61 4.91 -15.57
N ASN A 112 -29.76 5.44 -15.93
CA ASN A 112 -30.69 4.82 -16.90
C ASN A 112 -31.04 3.35 -16.56
N GLY A 113 -31.06 2.97 -15.28
CA GLY A 113 -31.33 1.60 -14.83
C GLY A 113 -30.13 0.66 -14.80
N GLU A 114 -28.98 1.07 -15.34
CA GLU A 114 -27.74 0.28 -15.36
C GLU A 114 -26.76 0.71 -14.27
N SER A 115 -26.03 -0.25 -13.72
CA SER A 115 -25.03 -0.01 -12.66
C SER A 115 -23.78 0.66 -13.20
N VAL A 116 -23.41 1.80 -12.62
CA VAL A 116 -22.16 2.53 -12.93
C VAL A 116 -21.03 1.97 -12.08
N ARG A 117 -20.30 0.98 -12.62
CA ARG A 117 -19.30 0.17 -11.91
C ARG A 117 -17.88 0.76 -11.94
N GLN A 118 -17.72 2.08 -12.08
CA GLN A 118 -16.42 2.74 -12.23
C GLN A 118 -15.89 3.36 -10.93
N SER A 119 -16.65 3.31 -9.85
CA SER A 119 -16.20 3.80 -8.56
C SER A 119 -16.92 3.12 -7.41
N TYR A 120 -16.26 3.08 -6.27
CA TYR A 120 -16.87 2.59 -5.03
C TYR A 120 -16.45 3.45 -3.83
N TYR A 121 -17.27 3.43 -2.81
CA TYR A 121 -16.99 4.01 -1.51
C TYR A 121 -16.16 2.99 -0.69
N GLY A 122 -14.95 3.37 -0.31
CA GLY A 122 -13.96 2.45 0.28
C GLY A 122 -14.45 1.66 1.50
N PRO A 123 -15.04 2.31 2.52
CA PRO A 123 -15.55 1.59 3.69
C PRO A 123 -16.59 0.52 3.35
N GLU A 124 -17.53 0.83 2.44
CA GLU A 124 -18.55 -0.12 2.00
C GLU A 124 -17.95 -1.27 1.17
N TYR A 125 -17.07 -0.93 0.25
CA TYR A 125 -16.37 -1.91 -0.58
C TYR A 125 -15.59 -2.92 0.28
N MET A 126 -14.79 -2.43 1.24
CA MET A 126 -14.01 -3.30 2.12
C MET A 126 -14.91 -4.17 3.02
N ARG A 127 -16.05 -3.64 3.46
CA ARG A 127 -17.06 -4.39 4.21
C ARG A 127 -17.63 -5.55 3.38
N VAL A 128 -17.95 -5.28 2.11
CA VAL A 128 -18.46 -6.30 1.18
C VAL A 128 -17.40 -7.38 0.92
N LEU A 129 -16.15 -7.00 0.68
CA LEU A 129 -15.05 -7.96 0.51
C LEU A 129 -14.90 -8.87 1.72
N ARG A 130 -14.85 -8.31 2.95
CA ARG A 130 -14.77 -9.10 4.18
C ARG A 130 -15.93 -10.11 4.29
N LYS A 131 -17.16 -9.63 4.07
CA LYS A 131 -18.36 -10.49 4.14
C LYS A 131 -18.27 -11.66 3.16
N ASN A 132 -17.82 -11.38 1.95
CA ASN A 132 -17.65 -12.43 0.92
C ASN A 132 -16.57 -13.43 1.30
N LEU A 133 -15.42 -13.01 1.81
CA LEU A 133 -14.34 -13.89 2.26
C LEU A 133 -14.80 -14.86 3.34
N LEU A 134 -15.54 -14.36 4.33
CA LEU A 134 -16.14 -15.22 5.38
C LEU A 134 -17.12 -16.23 4.79
N LYS A 135 -17.93 -15.82 3.79
CA LYS A 135 -18.90 -16.69 3.12
C LYS A 135 -18.22 -17.84 2.35
N VAL A 136 -17.06 -17.57 1.74
CA VAL A 136 -16.29 -18.60 1.00
C VAL A 136 -15.31 -19.38 1.88
N GLY A 137 -15.38 -19.23 3.20
CA GLY A 137 -14.62 -20.05 4.16
C GLY A 137 -13.19 -19.63 4.41
N VAL A 138 -12.78 -18.41 4.02
CA VAL A 138 -11.46 -17.88 4.32
C VAL A 138 -11.35 -17.59 5.82
N GLN A 139 -10.30 -18.11 6.47
CA GLN A 139 -9.99 -17.81 7.85
C GLN A 139 -9.25 -16.47 7.95
N ILE A 140 -9.75 -15.54 8.77
CA ILE A 140 -9.20 -14.21 8.93
C ILE A 140 -8.54 -14.06 10.31
N LEU A 141 -7.27 -13.68 10.32
CA LEU A 141 -6.52 -13.29 11.51
C LEU A 141 -6.37 -11.77 11.53
N ASP A 142 -7.31 -11.08 12.18
CA ASP A 142 -7.23 -9.64 12.40
C ASP A 142 -6.18 -9.32 13.50
N GLN A 143 -5.63 -8.09 13.52
CA GLN A 143 -4.63 -7.62 14.48
C GLN A 143 -3.43 -8.56 14.61
N SER A 144 -3.05 -9.18 13.49
CA SER A 144 -2.06 -10.24 13.41
C SER A 144 -0.98 -9.93 12.37
N PRO A 145 -0.10 -8.92 12.62
CA PRO A 145 0.99 -8.62 11.69
C PRO A 145 1.88 -9.85 11.50
N ALA A 146 2.11 -10.22 10.25
CA ALA A 146 3.20 -11.11 9.87
C ALA A 146 4.51 -10.33 9.90
N LEU A 147 5.56 -10.90 10.45
CA LEU A 147 6.82 -10.23 10.70
C LEU A 147 8.00 -10.92 10.01
N GLU A 148 7.83 -12.18 9.59
CA GLU A 148 8.89 -13.01 9.04
C GLU A 148 8.32 -14.09 8.14
N LEU A 149 8.91 -14.31 6.97
CA LEU A 149 8.61 -15.47 6.14
C LEU A 149 9.38 -16.70 6.61
N LEU A 150 8.84 -17.85 6.28
CA LEU A 150 9.47 -19.14 6.49
C LEU A 150 9.81 -19.74 5.12
N LEU A 151 11.00 -20.32 5.02
CA LEU A 151 11.47 -21.05 3.84
C LEU A 151 11.61 -22.53 4.15
N ALA A 152 11.34 -23.35 3.15
CA ALA A 152 11.66 -24.77 3.16
C ALA A 152 13.15 -24.98 2.82
N GLU A 153 13.63 -26.23 2.99
CA GLU A 153 15.04 -26.60 2.69
C GLU A 153 15.42 -26.38 1.22
N ASP A 154 14.45 -26.42 0.30
CA ASP A 154 14.62 -26.14 -1.13
C ASP A 154 14.60 -24.66 -1.51
N GLY A 155 14.48 -23.77 -0.50
CA GLY A 155 14.39 -22.33 -0.68
C GLY A 155 12.99 -21.80 -1.08
N SER A 156 12.01 -22.67 -1.27
CA SER A 156 10.63 -22.23 -1.51
C SER A 156 9.98 -21.71 -0.24
N VAL A 157 9.00 -20.79 -0.37
CA VAL A 157 8.29 -20.29 0.80
C VAL A 157 7.46 -21.40 1.45
N ALA A 158 7.43 -21.43 2.80
CA ALA A 158 6.75 -22.45 3.59
C ALA A 158 5.79 -21.87 4.65
N GLY A 159 5.51 -20.57 4.58
CA GLY A 159 4.62 -19.88 5.50
C GLY A 159 5.17 -18.59 6.07
N ALA A 160 4.64 -18.16 7.20
CA ALA A 160 5.10 -16.97 7.92
C ALA A 160 4.86 -17.09 9.42
N ARG A 161 5.61 -16.28 10.18
CA ARG A 161 5.46 -16.05 11.62
C ARG A 161 5.10 -14.60 11.89
N GLY A 162 4.41 -14.39 13.01
CA GLY A 162 4.06 -13.05 13.44
C GLY A 162 3.55 -13.01 14.86
N VAL A 163 2.90 -11.92 15.22
CA VAL A 163 2.33 -11.70 16.53
C VAL A 163 0.82 -11.45 16.44
N GLN A 164 0.06 -11.97 17.39
CA GLN A 164 -1.36 -11.73 17.52
C GLN A 164 -1.58 -10.78 18.70
N ARG A 165 -1.82 -9.50 18.41
CA ARG A 165 -1.86 -8.42 19.41
C ARG A 165 -2.93 -8.62 20.46
N GLN A 166 -4.13 -9.06 20.06
CA GLN A 166 -5.28 -9.23 20.95
C GLN A 166 -5.06 -10.34 21.98
N HIS A 167 -4.21 -11.32 21.68
CA HIS A 167 -3.91 -12.48 22.51
C HIS A 167 -2.50 -12.43 23.10
N ASN A 168 -1.74 -11.36 22.86
CA ASN A 168 -0.35 -11.22 23.33
C ASN A 168 0.48 -12.50 23.12
N ARG A 169 0.41 -13.08 21.91
CA ARG A 169 1.11 -14.33 21.56
C ARG A 169 1.74 -14.27 20.17
N TYR A 170 2.69 -15.14 19.94
CA TYR A 170 3.16 -15.44 18.58
C TYR A 170 2.19 -16.36 17.85
N TYR A 171 2.22 -16.29 16.54
CA TYR A 171 1.59 -17.27 15.67
C TYR A 171 2.54 -17.72 14.57
N THR A 172 2.34 -18.94 14.10
CA THR A 172 2.99 -19.50 12.92
C THR A 172 1.90 -20.06 12.02
N VAL A 173 1.90 -19.68 10.74
CA VAL A 173 1.10 -20.30 9.70
C VAL A 173 2.04 -21.03 8.74
N ARG A 174 1.93 -22.33 8.67
CA ARG A 174 2.58 -23.14 7.63
C ARG A 174 1.70 -23.11 6.39
N ALA A 175 2.30 -22.86 5.23
CA ALA A 175 1.54 -22.76 3.98
C ALA A 175 2.33 -23.27 2.79
N GLY A 176 1.62 -23.78 1.78
CA GLY A 176 2.19 -24.20 0.52
C GLY A 176 2.70 -23.01 -0.30
N ALA A 177 1.97 -21.91 -0.29
CA ALA A 177 2.34 -20.66 -0.93
C ALA A 177 1.96 -19.44 -0.06
N VAL A 178 2.63 -18.31 -0.30
CA VAL A 178 2.35 -17.02 0.37
C VAL A 178 2.14 -15.93 -0.66
N VAL A 179 1.11 -15.09 -0.44
CA VAL A 179 0.88 -13.88 -1.22
C VAL A 179 1.13 -12.65 -0.35
N LEU A 180 2.10 -11.83 -0.72
CA LEU A 180 2.36 -10.52 -0.11
C LEU A 180 1.46 -9.47 -0.75
N ALA A 181 0.43 -9.04 -0.02
CA ALA A 181 -0.54 -8.02 -0.44
C ALA A 181 -0.77 -6.97 0.66
N ASN A 182 0.27 -6.70 1.42
CA ASN A 182 0.28 -5.84 2.61
C ASN A 182 0.50 -4.35 2.31
N GLY A 183 0.42 -3.96 1.03
CA GLY A 183 0.60 -2.58 0.58
C GLY A 183 2.06 -2.18 0.46
N GLY A 184 2.30 -0.89 0.16
CA GLY A 184 3.63 -0.33 0.03
C GLY A 184 4.21 0.21 1.34
N CYS A 185 5.12 1.19 1.21
CA CYS A 185 5.72 1.94 2.30
C CYS A 185 5.44 3.43 2.16
N ALA A 186 4.89 4.06 3.19
CA ALA A 186 4.66 5.51 3.30
C ALA A 186 5.39 6.13 4.50
N TYR A 187 6.30 5.42 5.13
CA TYR A 187 7.21 5.88 6.18
C TYR A 187 6.54 6.57 7.38
N LEU A 188 5.32 6.18 7.73
CA LEU A 188 4.53 6.82 8.80
C LEU A 188 4.32 8.33 8.56
N SER A 189 4.15 8.75 7.32
CA SER A 189 4.03 10.15 6.89
C SER A 189 2.74 10.86 7.30
N LYS A 190 1.89 10.22 8.09
CA LYS A 190 0.57 10.69 8.56
C LYS A 190 -0.48 10.83 7.44
N VAL A 191 -0.21 10.34 6.24
CA VAL A 191 -1.20 10.31 5.17
C VAL A 191 -2.34 9.35 5.55
N LEU A 192 -3.56 9.83 5.53
CA LEU A 192 -4.73 9.04 5.89
C LEU A 192 -4.86 7.80 5.00
N GLY A 193 -5.09 6.64 5.61
CA GLY A 193 -5.18 5.34 4.94
C GLY A 193 -3.84 4.73 4.54
N CYS A 194 -2.76 5.51 4.45
CA CYS A 194 -1.42 5.05 4.07
C CYS A 194 -0.43 5.03 5.23
N ASN A 195 -0.72 5.73 6.31
CA ASN A 195 0.21 5.90 7.44
C ASN A 195 0.73 4.57 8.02
N THR A 196 -0.09 3.54 8.02
CA THR A 196 0.28 2.22 8.56
C THR A 196 0.98 1.32 7.54
N ASN A 197 1.22 1.77 6.32
CA ASN A 197 1.96 1.05 5.31
C ASN A 197 3.46 1.30 5.52
N THR A 198 4.14 0.31 6.08
CA THR A 198 5.51 0.42 6.60
C THR A 198 6.52 -0.46 5.85
N GLY A 199 6.14 -1.01 4.70
CA GLY A 199 7.08 -1.77 3.87
C GLY A 199 7.40 -3.18 4.38
N ASP A 200 6.66 -3.68 5.39
CA ASP A 200 6.96 -4.97 6.03
C ASP A 200 7.11 -6.13 5.02
N GLY A 201 6.27 -6.14 3.98
CA GLY A 201 6.35 -7.17 2.93
C GLY A 201 7.52 -6.98 1.97
N LEU A 202 7.98 -5.75 1.77
CA LEU A 202 9.17 -5.49 0.94
C LEU A 202 10.41 -6.10 1.61
N LEU A 203 10.59 -5.83 2.90
CA LEU A 203 11.67 -6.43 3.68
C LEU A 203 11.58 -7.96 3.72
N MET A 204 10.40 -8.50 4.04
CA MET A 204 10.18 -9.96 4.07
C MET A 204 10.50 -10.63 2.73
N ALA A 205 10.16 -9.98 1.61
CA ALA A 205 10.49 -10.51 0.28
C ALA A 205 12.00 -10.54 0.02
N VAL A 206 12.70 -9.46 0.37
CA VAL A 206 14.17 -9.36 0.20
C VAL A 206 14.89 -10.38 1.09
N GLU A 207 14.47 -10.53 2.34
CA GLU A 207 15.02 -11.54 3.25
C GLU A 207 14.84 -12.99 2.74
N ALA A 208 13.74 -13.23 2.03
CA ALA A 208 13.48 -14.52 1.39
C ALA A 208 14.25 -14.73 0.06
N GLY A 209 15.01 -13.73 -0.39
CA GLY A 209 15.76 -13.77 -1.67
C GLY A 209 14.99 -13.18 -2.86
N GLY A 210 13.86 -12.52 -2.62
CA GLY A 210 13.13 -11.77 -3.63
C GLY A 210 13.86 -10.49 -4.06
N GLU A 211 13.42 -9.91 -5.16
CA GLU A 211 13.99 -8.68 -5.72
C GLU A 211 12.97 -7.54 -5.66
N LEU A 212 13.45 -6.32 -5.49
CA LEU A 212 12.67 -5.10 -5.65
C LEU A 212 12.92 -4.50 -7.04
N SER A 213 11.93 -3.77 -7.57
CA SER A 213 12.05 -3.07 -8.85
C SER A 213 11.42 -1.69 -8.78
N SER A 214 11.97 -0.77 -9.58
CA SER A 214 11.45 0.60 -9.76
C SER A 214 11.32 1.42 -8.45
N MET A 215 12.17 1.13 -7.46
CA MET A 215 12.14 1.83 -6.17
C MET A 215 12.48 3.32 -6.33
N GLU A 216 13.31 3.68 -7.30
CA GLU A 216 13.65 5.06 -7.67
C GLU A 216 12.44 5.89 -8.12
N ALA A 217 11.38 5.25 -8.59
CA ALA A 217 10.12 5.89 -9.00
C ALA A 217 9.08 5.97 -7.86
N SER A 218 9.53 5.95 -6.60
CA SER A 218 8.65 5.86 -5.43
C SER A 218 8.62 7.12 -4.56
N SER A 219 9.24 8.22 -5.00
CA SER A 219 9.19 9.52 -4.32
C SER A 219 7.91 10.28 -4.70
N HIS A 220 6.75 9.68 -4.41
CA HIS A 220 5.47 10.33 -4.68
C HIS A 220 5.00 11.14 -3.48
N TYR A 221 4.75 12.42 -3.70
CA TYR A 221 4.20 13.33 -2.70
C TYR A 221 2.80 13.79 -3.09
N ALA A 222 1.90 13.78 -2.12
CA ALA A 222 0.54 14.28 -2.28
C ALA A 222 0.34 15.61 -1.57
N ILE A 223 -0.37 16.52 -2.22
CA ILE A 223 -0.79 17.77 -1.59
C ILE A 223 -1.83 17.50 -0.50
N SER A 224 -1.63 18.15 0.64
CA SER A 224 -2.53 18.11 1.79
C SER A 224 -2.62 19.49 2.43
N THR A 225 -3.67 19.72 3.23
CA THR A 225 -3.67 20.83 4.18
C THR A 225 -2.58 20.60 5.23
N ALA A 226 -1.87 21.65 5.65
CA ALA A 226 -0.78 21.53 6.63
C ALA A 226 -1.28 21.21 8.05
N PHE A 227 -2.55 21.48 8.35
CA PHE A 227 -3.14 21.24 9.67
C PHE A 227 -3.81 19.87 9.80
N ASN A 228 -4.01 19.14 8.71
CA ASN A 228 -4.63 17.82 8.72
C ASN A 228 -4.13 17.00 7.54
N ALA A 229 -3.80 15.73 7.79
CA ALA A 229 -3.52 14.78 6.74
C ALA A 229 -4.83 14.39 6.03
N THR A 230 -4.95 14.73 4.76
CA THR A 230 -6.05 14.26 3.91
C THR A 230 -5.57 13.11 3.05
N VAL A 231 -6.48 12.17 2.79
CA VAL A 231 -6.21 11.15 1.78
C VAL A 231 -5.92 11.86 0.46
N THR A 232 -4.70 11.80 0.03
CA THR A 232 -4.22 11.65 -1.34
C THR A 232 -5.10 12.20 -2.46
N ARG A 233 -5.81 13.30 -2.25
CA ARG A 233 -6.66 13.85 -3.30
C ARG A 233 -6.34 15.30 -3.54
N GLY A 234 -5.34 15.49 -4.39
CA GLY A 234 -5.07 16.78 -4.98
C GLY A 234 -6.18 17.28 -5.92
N VAL A 235 -7.26 16.51 -6.12
CA VAL A 235 -8.36 16.89 -7.03
C VAL A 235 -8.96 18.26 -6.68
N PRO A 236 -9.35 18.57 -5.44
CA PRO A 236 -9.87 19.90 -5.12
C PRO A 236 -8.86 21.02 -5.41
N PHE A 237 -7.58 20.78 -5.20
CA PHE A 237 -6.53 21.76 -5.47
C PHE A 237 -6.29 22.03 -6.97
N GLY A 238 -6.93 21.28 -7.87
CA GLY A 238 -6.97 21.62 -9.30
C GLY A 238 -7.66 22.97 -9.58
N TRP A 239 -8.51 23.41 -8.66
CA TRP A 239 -9.23 24.70 -8.72
C TRP A 239 -8.71 25.71 -7.71
N ALA A 240 -7.50 25.55 -7.20
CA ALA A 240 -6.90 26.47 -6.23
C ALA A 240 -6.05 27.54 -6.90
N SER A 241 -6.08 28.76 -6.34
CA SER A 241 -4.97 29.71 -6.44
C SER A 241 -4.01 29.48 -5.28
N PHE A 242 -2.74 29.81 -5.49
CA PHE A 242 -1.68 29.61 -4.51
C PHE A 242 -0.98 30.94 -4.20
N THR A 243 -0.75 31.22 -2.92
CA THR A 243 -0.11 32.43 -2.47
C THR A 243 1.01 32.12 -1.46
N ASP A 244 1.96 33.03 -1.32
CA ASP A 244 2.90 33.04 -0.20
C ASP A 244 2.24 33.55 1.09
N GLU A 245 3.02 33.63 2.17
CA GLU A 245 2.54 34.11 3.46
C GLU A 245 2.03 35.56 3.40
N ALA A 246 2.68 36.43 2.61
CA ALA A 246 2.28 37.82 2.41
C ALA A 246 1.00 37.96 1.53
N GLY A 247 0.57 36.92 0.86
CA GLY A 247 -0.60 36.92 -0.02
C GLY A 247 -0.28 37.19 -1.49
N ASN A 248 0.99 37.24 -1.86
CA ASN A 248 1.37 37.37 -3.26
C ASN A 248 1.03 36.11 -4.05
N ASP A 249 0.44 36.27 -5.24
CA ASP A 249 0.12 35.13 -6.12
C ASP A 249 1.41 34.46 -6.61
N LEU A 250 1.49 33.16 -6.40
CA LEU A 250 2.62 32.33 -6.81
C LEU A 250 2.43 31.71 -8.20
N GLY A 251 1.24 31.85 -8.80
CA GLY A 251 0.92 31.21 -10.07
C GLY A 251 0.74 29.70 -9.96
N GLY A 252 1.56 28.93 -10.68
CA GLY A 252 1.56 27.45 -10.58
C GLY A 252 0.83 26.72 -11.70
N TYR A 253 0.47 27.42 -12.77
CA TYR A 253 -0.19 26.83 -13.94
C TYR A 253 0.60 27.15 -15.22
N ILE A 254 0.81 26.12 -16.03
CA ILE A 254 1.38 26.22 -17.38
C ILE A 254 0.32 25.74 -18.36
N ASN A 255 -0.08 26.58 -19.31
CA ASN A 255 -1.11 26.27 -20.31
C ASN A 255 -2.40 25.70 -19.70
N GLY A 256 -2.85 26.28 -18.58
CA GLY A 256 -4.07 25.84 -17.88
C GLY A 256 -3.94 24.55 -17.08
N ARG A 257 -2.76 23.93 -17.04
CA ARG A 257 -2.47 22.77 -16.20
C ARG A 257 -1.52 23.15 -15.08
N ARG A 258 -1.67 22.51 -13.92
CA ARG A 258 -0.75 22.73 -12.81
C ARG A 258 0.64 22.16 -13.16
N ASP A 259 1.66 23.00 -12.98
CA ASP A 259 3.06 22.58 -13.07
C ASP A 259 3.37 21.62 -11.89
N PRO A 260 3.79 20.38 -12.15
CA PRO A 260 4.14 19.42 -11.10
C PRO A 260 5.32 19.86 -10.21
N LEU A 261 6.21 20.71 -10.73
CA LEU A 261 7.38 21.22 -9.99
C LEU A 261 7.07 22.48 -9.17
N PHE A 262 5.94 23.13 -9.44
CA PHE A 262 5.58 24.40 -8.80
C PHE A 262 5.52 24.32 -7.27
N LEU A 263 4.65 23.44 -6.74
CA LEU A 263 4.41 23.37 -5.31
C LEU A 263 5.64 22.89 -4.51
N PRO A 264 6.37 21.85 -4.94
CA PRO A 264 7.62 21.46 -4.30
C PRO A 264 8.65 22.61 -4.27
N THR A 265 8.81 23.35 -5.39
CA THR A 265 9.74 24.48 -5.47
C THR A 265 9.32 25.65 -4.57
N ALA A 266 8.01 25.94 -4.51
CA ALA A 266 7.50 27.01 -3.66
C ALA A 266 7.67 26.69 -2.17
N LEU A 267 7.39 25.44 -1.75
CA LEU A 267 7.54 25.00 -0.37
C LEU A 267 8.99 25.00 0.13
N LEU A 268 9.97 24.85 -0.75
CA LEU A 268 11.39 25.03 -0.38
C LEU A 268 11.76 26.49 -0.07
N LYS A 269 10.97 27.44 -0.56
CA LYS A 269 11.21 28.89 -0.33
C LYS A 269 10.46 29.42 0.89
N GLY A 270 9.37 28.76 1.31
CA GLY A 270 8.57 29.18 2.45
C GLY A 270 7.15 28.59 2.47
N PRO A 271 6.33 28.99 3.43
CA PRO A 271 4.95 28.55 3.53
C PRO A 271 4.12 28.89 2.28
N VAL A 272 3.29 27.94 1.85
CA VAL A 272 2.36 28.11 0.73
C VAL A 272 0.93 27.96 1.22
N TYR A 273 0.07 28.82 0.74
CA TYR A 273 -1.36 28.82 1.04
C TYR A 273 -2.17 28.57 -0.24
N ALA A 274 -3.24 27.83 -0.13
CA ALA A 274 -4.18 27.57 -1.22
C ALA A 274 -5.57 28.09 -0.88
N ARG A 275 -6.31 28.53 -1.90
CA ARG A 275 -7.74 28.86 -1.85
C ARG A 275 -8.40 28.30 -3.09
N LEU A 276 -9.56 27.59 -2.94
CA LEU A 276 -10.25 26.93 -4.05
C LEU A 276 -11.15 27.90 -4.84
N ASP A 277 -10.71 29.11 -5.06
CA ASP A 277 -11.46 30.25 -5.62
C ASP A 277 -11.73 30.14 -7.12
N ARG A 278 -11.16 29.14 -7.79
CA ARG A 278 -11.41 28.82 -9.22
C ARG A 278 -12.55 27.80 -9.40
N ALA A 279 -13.09 27.26 -8.32
CA ALA A 279 -14.18 26.30 -8.38
C ALA A 279 -15.51 26.98 -8.74
N THR A 280 -16.16 26.54 -9.82
CA THR A 280 -17.56 26.95 -10.11
C THR A 280 -18.52 26.31 -9.10
N ASP A 281 -19.77 26.77 -9.06
CA ASP A 281 -20.74 26.22 -8.12
C ASP A 281 -21.04 24.74 -8.38
N GLU A 282 -21.01 24.30 -9.63
CA GLU A 282 -21.12 22.88 -10.00
C GLU A 282 -19.94 22.08 -9.45
N VAL A 283 -18.72 22.62 -9.56
CA VAL A 283 -17.50 21.98 -9.03
C VAL A 283 -17.52 21.91 -7.51
N LYS A 284 -17.96 22.97 -6.82
CA LYS A 284 -18.14 22.97 -5.36
C LYS A 284 -19.07 21.85 -4.93
N ALA A 285 -20.25 21.74 -5.56
CA ALA A 285 -21.21 20.68 -5.28
C ALA A 285 -20.63 19.27 -5.50
N VAL A 286 -19.82 19.08 -6.53
CA VAL A 286 -19.12 17.80 -6.79
C VAL A 286 -18.06 17.53 -5.73
N ILE A 287 -17.25 18.52 -5.34
CA ILE A 287 -16.21 18.35 -4.30
C ILE A 287 -16.86 17.95 -2.99
N GLU A 288 -17.90 18.66 -2.55
CA GLU A 288 -18.55 18.41 -1.27
C GLU A 288 -19.25 17.04 -1.21
N LYS A 289 -19.88 16.63 -2.32
CA LYS A 289 -20.61 15.36 -2.40
C LYS A 289 -19.70 14.15 -2.69
N SER A 290 -18.81 14.28 -3.68
CA SER A 290 -18.03 13.13 -4.20
C SER A 290 -16.65 13.03 -3.58
N HIS A 291 -16.11 14.14 -3.04
CA HIS A 291 -14.81 14.20 -2.38
C HIS A 291 -14.94 14.58 -0.90
N PHE A 292 -16.01 14.13 -0.28
CA PHE A 292 -16.35 14.44 1.12
C PHE A 292 -15.16 14.26 2.08
N ILE A 293 -14.35 13.21 1.92
CA ILE A 293 -13.20 12.96 2.80
C ILE A 293 -12.15 14.07 2.65
N ALA A 294 -11.93 14.59 1.44
CA ALA A 294 -11.01 15.70 1.20
C ALA A 294 -11.57 17.04 1.72
N TYR A 295 -12.89 17.17 1.75
CA TYR A 295 -13.59 18.37 2.24
C TYR A 295 -13.75 18.39 3.76
N LEU A 296 -13.85 17.22 4.40
CA LEU A 296 -14.10 17.08 5.84
C LEU A 296 -13.14 17.86 6.75
N PRO A 297 -11.82 17.96 6.49
CA PRO A 297 -10.90 18.77 7.30
C PRO A 297 -11.31 20.24 7.39
N TYR A 298 -11.71 20.83 6.27
CA TYR A 298 -12.18 22.22 6.22
C TYR A 298 -13.44 22.41 7.08
N LYS A 299 -14.42 21.53 6.88
CA LYS A 299 -15.66 21.55 7.65
C LYS A 299 -15.43 21.40 9.16
N LYS A 300 -14.49 20.56 9.58
CA LYS A 300 -14.15 20.37 11.00
C LYS A 300 -13.39 21.56 11.60
N ALA A 301 -12.68 22.31 10.80
CA ALA A 301 -11.94 23.48 11.21
C ALA A 301 -12.76 24.78 11.10
N ASP A 302 -14.01 24.69 10.65
CA ASP A 302 -14.89 25.83 10.35
C ASP A 302 -14.27 26.80 9.34
N ILE A 303 -13.63 26.25 8.29
CA ILE A 303 -12.98 26.99 7.22
C ILE A 303 -13.79 26.83 5.95
N ASP A 304 -14.06 27.93 5.26
CA ASP A 304 -14.54 27.93 3.87
C ASP A 304 -13.36 27.94 2.90
N PRO A 305 -12.99 26.79 2.29
CA PRO A 305 -11.82 26.72 1.41
C PRO A 305 -11.95 27.52 0.11
N TYR A 306 -13.16 27.99 -0.21
CA TYR A 306 -13.42 28.77 -1.43
C TYR A 306 -13.14 30.28 -1.24
N THR A 307 -13.22 30.77 -0.01
CA THR A 307 -13.01 32.16 0.34
C THR A 307 -11.78 32.39 1.21
N GLU A 308 -11.37 31.40 2.00
CA GLU A 308 -10.25 31.50 2.93
C GLU A 308 -9.00 30.81 2.40
N ARG A 309 -7.84 31.39 2.74
CA ARG A 309 -6.53 30.77 2.44
C ARG A 309 -6.16 29.76 3.51
N VAL A 310 -5.75 28.57 3.11
CA VAL A 310 -5.32 27.51 4.02
C VAL A 310 -3.87 27.10 3.73
N PRO A 311 -3.05 26.88 4.77
CA PRO A 311 -1.69 26.42 4.57
C PRO A 311 -1.71 24.99 4.00
N VAL A 312 -0.86 24.76 2.99
CA VAL A 312 -0.72 23.46 2.34
C VAL A 312 0.69 22.92 2.47
N THR A 313 0.81 21.60 2.37
CA THR A 313 2.08 20.89 2.40
C THR A 313 2.05 19.71 1.43
N LEU A 314 3.18 19.04 1.30
CA LEU A 314 3.34 17.79 0.58
C LEU A 314 3.68 16.68 1.56
N LEU A 315 2.93 15.59 1.49
CA LEU A 315 3.14 14.40 2.32
C LEU A 315 3.63 13.25 1.44
N LEU A 316 4.66 12.55 1.88
CA LEU A 316 5.23 11.40 1.17
C LEU A 316 4.27 10.22 1.24
N GLU A 317 3.86 9.71 0.09
CA GLU A 317 3.09 8.48 -0.06
C GLU A 317 3.97 7.27 -0.44
N GLY A 318 5.21 7.53 -0.77
CA GLY A 318 6.20 6.50 -1.06
C GLY A 318 5.74 5.50 -2.12
N THR A 319 5.98 4.21 -1.88
CA THR A 319 5.58 3.14 -2.82
C THR A 319 4.08 2.86 -2.83
N VAL A 320 3.28 3.42 -1.92
CA VAL A 320 1.81 3.28 -1.97
C VAL A 320 1.23 3.93 -3.23
N ARG A 321 1.83 5.03 -3.67
CA ARG A 321 1.45 5.74 -4.91
C ARG A 321 2.53 5.71 -5.99
N GLY A 322 3.77 5.49 -5.60
CA GLY A 322 4.89 5.29 -6.52
C GLY A 322 4.80 3.96 -7.27
N THR A 323 5.83 3.64 -8.01
CA THR A 323 5.86 2.45 -8.87
C THR A 323 6.57 1.27 -8.21
N GLY A 324 7.52 1.55 -7.35
CA GLY A 324 8.40 0.54 -6.74
C GLY A 324 7.68 -0.49 -5.88
N GLY A 325 8.25 -1.67 -5.84
CA GLY A 325 7.72 -2.80 -5.08
C GLY A 325 8.46 -4.10 -5.40
N ILE A 326 7.90 -5.22 -4.96
CA ILE A 326 8.43 -6.56 -5.22
C ILE A 326 8.34 -6.85 -6.72
N ARG A 327 9.46 -7.26 -7.32
CA ARG A 327 9.55 -7.59 -8.73
C ARG A 327 8.74 -8.84 -9.06
N LEU A 328 7.91 -8.74 -10.08
CA LEU A 328 7.15 -9.85 -10.64
C LEU A 328 7.93 -10.49 -11.78
N VAL A 329 7.95 -11.83 -11.83
CA VAL A 329 8.71 -12.55 -12.86
C VAL A 329 7.82 -13.14 -13.95
N ASP A 330 6.50 -13.23 -13.71
CA ASP A 330 5.55 -13.75 -14.68
C ASP A 330 4.14 -13.14 -14.54
N GLU A 331 3.25 -13.58 -15.38
CA GLU A 331 1.87 -13.12 -15.47
C GLU A 331 0.95 -13.60 -14.32
N THR A 332 1.39 -14.53 -13.51
CA THR A 332 0.69 -14.98 -12.30
C THR A 332 1.03 -14.14 -11.08
N CYS A 333 1.85 -13.11 -11.26
CA CYS A 333 2.41 -12.28 -10.19
C CYS A 333 3.33 -13.05 -9.23
N ALA A 334 3.98 -14.12 -9.71
CA ALA A 334 5.04 -14.82 -8.96
C ALA A 334 6.26 -13.92 -8.80
N THR A 335 7.01 -14.16 -7.72
CA THR A 335 8.33 -13.57 -7.49
C THR A 335 9.42 -14.57 -7.88
N LYS A 336 10.70 -14.16 -7.77
CA LYS A 336 11.85 -15.05 -7.95
C LYS A 336 11.87 -16.23 -6.94
N VAL A 337 11.21 -16.08 -5.80
CA VAL A 337 11.14 -17.11 -4.74
C VAL A 337 9.98 -18.05 -5.04
N ALA A 338 10.24 -19.34 -5.17
CA ALA A 338 9.21 -20.33 -5.46
C ALA A 338 8.11 -20.33 -4.39
N GLY A 339 6.85 -20.29 -4.83
CA GLY A 339 5.67 -20.24 -3.96
C GLY A 339 5.38 -18.87 -3.35
N LEU A 340 6.22 -17.84 -3.61
CA LEU A 340 6.00 -16.47 -3.14
C LEU A 340 5.44 -15.59 -4.27
N TYR A 341 4.33 -14.93 -4.00
CA TYR A 341 3.62 -14.04 -4.91
C TYR A 341 3.47 -12.66 -4.31
N ALA A 342 3.28 -11.64 -5.16
CA ALA A 342 3.01 -10.27 -4.69
C ALA A 342 1.85 -9.64 -5.46
N ALA A 343 1.03 -8.81 -4.76
CA ALA A 343 -0.13 -8.17 -5.35
C ALA A 343 -0.39 -6.76 -4.78
N GLY A 344 -1.07 -5.93 -5.55
CA GLY A 344 -1.41 -4.56 -5.19
C GLY A 344 -0.17 -3.68 -5.04
N ASP A 345 -0.16 -2.79 -4.03
CA ASP A 345 0.93 -1.85 -3.82
C ASP A 345 2.21 -2.50 -3.25
N ALA A 346 2.17 -3.76 -2.85
CA ALA A 346 3.36 -4.53 -2.49
C ALA A 346 4.17 -4.95 -3.73
N ALA A 347 3.50 -5.19 -4.86
CA ALA A 347 4.11 -5.55 -6.14
C ALA A 347 4.57 -4.30 -6.89
N SER A 348 5.72 -4.38 -7.57
CA SER A 348 6.13 -3.33 -8.51
C SER A 348 5.08 -3.13 -9.58
N ARG A 349 4.76 -1.88 -9.87
CA ARG A 349 3.81 -1.47 -10.92
C ARG A 349 4.49 -1.00 -12.19
N GLU A 350 5.76 -1.34 -12.40
CA GLU A 350 6.55 -0.86 -13.54
C GLU A 350 5.85 -1.14 -14.89
N PHE A 351 5.28 -2.32 -15.06
CA PHE A 351 4.57 -2.70 -16.28
C PHE A 351 3.26 -1.93 -16.50
N TRP A 352 2.65 -1.47 -15.41
CA TRP A 352 1.37 -0.75 -15.42
C TRP A 352 1.52 0.77 -15.37
N ALA A 353 2.51 1.26 -14.63
CA ALA A 353 2.66 2.67 -14.29
C ALA A 353 3.90 3.32 -14.92
N GLY A 354 4.94 2.57 -15.30
CA GLY A 354 6.23 3.14 -15.68
C GLY A 354 6.76 4.05 -14.57
N LEU A 355 7.11 5.30 -14.89
CA LEU A 355 7.51 6.31 -13.91
C LEU A 355 6.34 7.17 -13.40
N ALA A 356 5.12 6.96 -13.92
CA ALA A 356 3.95 7.72 -13.50
C ALA A 356 3.36 7.16 -12.21
N SER A 357 2.79 8.04 -11.37
CA SER A 357 1.94 7.58 -10.27
C SER A 357 0.76 6.78 -10.79
N GLY A 358 0.41 5.72 -10.11
CA GLY A 358 -0.78 4.94 -10.40
C GLY A 358 -2.07 5.78 -10.36
N GLY A 359 -2.18 6.72 -9.43
CA GLY A 359 -3.45 7.39 -9.13
C GLY A 359 -4.45 6.45 -8.46
N GLY A 360 -5.63 6.95 -8.09
CA GLY A 360 -6.64 6.14 -7.39
C GLY A 360 -7.21 5.01 -8.25
N GLY A 361 -7.77 5.34 -9.39
CA GLY A 361 -8.41 4.39 -10.30
C GLY A 361 -7.46 3.35 -10.90
N PRO A 362 -6.28 3.74 -11.41
CA PRO A 362 -5.27 2.80 -11.85
C PRO A 362 -4.79 1.84 -10.75
N ASN A 363 -4.52 2.33 -9.53
CA ASN A 363 -4.09 1.46 -8.43
C ASN A 363 -5.18 0.49 -7.98
N ALA A 364 -6.46 0.91 -8.02
CA ALA A 364 -7.58 0.02 -7.74
C ALA A 364 -7.67 -1.12 -8.77
N ALA A 365 -7.54 -0.81 -10.06
CA ALA A 365 -7.53 -1.82 -11.13
C ALA A 365 -6.35 -2.80 -10.96
N TRP A 366 -5.15 -2.29 -10.66
CA TRP A 366 -3.96 -3.10 -10.37
C TRP A 366 -4.19 -4.04 -9.20
N ALA A 367 -4.74 -3.54 -8.08
CA ALA A 367 -5.01 -4.34 -6.89
C ALA A 367 -6.03 -5.47 -7.14
N ILE A 368 -7.08 -5.19 -7.90
CA ILE A 368 -8.10 -6.17 -8.29
C ILE A 368 -7.50 -7.26 -9.18
N SER A 369 -6.74 -6.86 -10.19
CA SER A 369 -6.21 -7.77 -11.21
C SER A 369 -5.08 -8.64 -10.66
N THR A 370 -4.05 -8.02 -10.07
CA THR A 370 -2.91 -8.75 -9.48
C THR A 370 -3.32 -9.60 -8.30
N GLY A 371 -4.29 -9.14 -7.49
CA GLY A 371 -4.85 -9.96 -6.42
C GLY A 371 -5.38 -11.28 -6.94
N GLN A 372 -6.18 -11.25 -8.00
CA GLN A 372 -6.75 -12.48 -8.57
C GLN A 372 -5.68 -13.37 -9.20
N TRP A 373 -4.73 -12.82 -9.96
CA TRP A 373 -3.67 -13.61 -10.57
C TRP A 373 -2.75 -14.24 -9.53
N ALA A 374 -2.32 -13.47 -8.53
CA ALA A 374 -1.49 -13.98 -7.45
C ALA A 374 -2.20 -15.07 -6.63
N GLY A 375 -3.48 -14.86 -6.33
CA GLY A 375 -4.28 -15.86 -5.61
C GLY A 375 -4.45 -17.17 -6.38
N ALA A 376 -4.75 -17.09 -7.68
CA ALA A 376 -4.85 -18.26 -8.55
C ALA A 376 -3.50 -18.98 -8.68
N GLY A 377 -2.42 -18.25 -8.98
CA GLY A 377 -1.08 -18.82 -9.08
C GLY A 377 -0.62 -19.49 -7.79
N ALA A 378 -0.84 -18.84 -6.64
CA ALA A 378 -0.53 -19.39 -5.34
C ALA A 378 -1.31 -20.67 -5.03
N ALA A 379 -2.60 -20.72 -5.38
CA ALA A 379 -3.42 -21.93 -5.23
C ALA A 379 -2.91 -23.10 -6.08
N VAL A 380 -2.62 -22.82 -7.35
CA VAL A 380 -2.08 -23.85 -8.27
C VAL A 380 -0.75 -24.40 -7.75
N PHE A 381 0.17 -23.52 -7.31
CA PHE A 381 1.46 -23.94 -6.75
C PHE A 381 1.27 -24.78 -5.48
N ALA A 382 0.49 -24.27 -4.51
CA ALA A 382 0.30 -24.93 -3.22
C ALA A 382 -0.38 -26.29 -3.34
N LEU A 383 -1.45 -26.39 -4.15
CA LEU A 383 -2.15 -27.65 -4.39
C LEU A 383 -1.28 -28.64 -5.15
N GLY A 384 -0.39 -28.16 -6.04
CA GLY A 384 0.59 -28.99 -6.73
C GLY A 384 1.62 -29.66 -5.83
N LEU A 385 1.89 -29.12 -4.63
CA LEU A 385 2.74 -29.75 -3.61
C LEU A 385 2.09 -30.99 -2.98
N GLY A 386 0.76 -31.14 -3.07
CA GLY A 386 0.02 -32.26 -2.53
C GLY A 386 0.18 -32.44 -1.01
N ALA A 387 0.18 -33.68 -0.54
CA ALA A 387 0.29 -34.01 0.88
C ALA A 387 1.60 -33.51 1.54
N HIS A 388 2.64 -33.29 0.77
CA HIS A 388 3.94 -32.87 1.29
C HIS A 388 4.02 -31.37 1.66
N ALA A 389 3.02 -30.57 1.32
CA ALA A 389 3.02 -29.14 1.56
C ALA A 389 3.30 -28.76 3.02
N ASN A 390 2.72 -29.50 3.96
CA ASN A 390 2.82 -29.25 5.40
C ASN A 390 3.94 -30.01 6.11
N ASP A 391 4.55 -31.00 5.45
CA ASP A 391 5.63 -31.83 6.01
C ASP A 391 7.01 -31.23 5.77
N ARG A 392 7.11 -30.18 4.93
CA ARG A 392 8.37 -29.49 4.64
C ARG A 392 8.92 -28.86 5.92
N LYS A 393 10.16 -29.11 6.27
CA LYS A 393 10.83 -28.40 7.34
C LYS A 393 10.95 -26.93 6.96
N ALA A 394 10.61 -26.05 7.90
CA ALA A 394 10.61 -24.63 7.67
C ALA A 394 11.53 -23.90 8.66
N HIS A 395 12.29 -22.94 8.14
CA HIS A 395 13.18 -22.08 8.90
C HIS A 395 12.92 -20.61 8.56
N PRO A 396 13.26 -19.66 9.47
CA PRO A 396 13.17 -18.24 9.20
C PRO A 396 13.95 -17.82 7.95
N ALA A 397 13.37 -16.93 7.13
CA ALA A 397 13.99 -16.44 5.90
C ALA A 397 15.11 -15.44 6.19
N GLY A 398 14.93 -14.57 7.18
CA GLY A 398 15.84 -13.48 7.47
C GLY A 398 16.69 -13.70 8.73
N GLN A 399 17.85 -13.06 8.79
CA GLN A 399 18.68 -13.01 9.98
C GLN A 399 18.21 -11.98 11.01
N SER A 400 17.52 -10.93 10.54
CA SER A 400 17.02 -9.84 11.37
C SER A 400 15.60 -10.06 11.87
N GLY A 401 14.97 -11.19 11.60
CA GLY A 401 13.60 -11.51 11.93
C GLY A 401 13.22 -11.38 13.41
N LEU A 402 12.55 -12.37 13.98
CA LEU A 402 12.18 -12.36 15.41
C LEU A 402 13.42 -12.65 16.28
N ARG A 403 14.18 -11.61 16.57
CA ARG A 403 15.45 -11.69 17.31
C ARG A 403 15.27 -12.29 18.69
N SER A 404 16.22 -13.12 19.11
CA SER A 404 16.23 -13.73 20.45
C SER A 404 16.69 -12.73 21.51
N HIS A 405 16.27 -12.96 22.77
CA HIS A 405 16.63 -12.14 23.92
C HIS A 405 18.13 -12.01 24.11
N SER A 406 18.62 -10.79 24.31
CA SER A 406 19.92 -10.53 24.88
C SER A 406 19.78 -9.87 26.27
N SER A 407 20.77 -10.04 27.12
CA SER A 407 20.78 -9.51 28.49
C SER A 407 21.15 -8.03 28.58
N SER A 408 21.07 -7.28 27.48
CA SER A 408 21.37 -5.83 27.49
C SER A 408 20.30 -5.06 28.22
N SER A 409 20.69 -4.24 29.18
CA SER A 409 19.82 -3.42 30.02
C SER A 409 19.41 -2.10 29.35
N GLU A 410 19.93 -1.76 28.18
CA GLU A 410 19.59 -0.54 27.46
C GLU A 410 18.32 -0.73 26.63
N LYS A 411 17.35 0.13 26.86
CA LYS A 411 16.08 0.13 26.15
C LYS A 411 16.31 0.71 24.75
N PHE A 412 16.06 -0.09 23.72
CA PHE A 412 16.15 0.32 22.34
C PHE A 412 15.04 1.31 21.96
N ASP A 413 15.41 2.46 21.42
CA ASP A 413 14.48 3.48 20.95
C ASP A 413 14.21 3.33 19.45
N SER A 414 13.22 2.51 19.11
CA SER A 414 12.79 2.32 17.73
C SER A 414 12.15 3.57 17.10
N GLU A 415 11.61 4.49 17.92
CA GLU A 415 11.01 5.73 17.42
C GLU A 415 12.09 6.71 16.97
N ALA A 416 13.24 6.77 17.66
CA ALA A 416 14.39 7.58 17.23
C ALA A 416 14.94 7.10 15.88
N ILE A 417 15.02 5.79 15.66
CA ILE A 417 15.42 5.22 14.36
C ILE A 417 14.43 5.64 13.27
N VAL A 418 13.14 5.44 13.49
CA VAL A 418 12.09 5.83 12.53
C VAL A 418 12.19 7.33 12.20
N LYS A 419 12.42 8.18 13.22
CA LYS A 419 12.60 9.62 13.00
C LYS A 419 13.83 9.89 12.14
N GLY A 420 14.94 9.22 12.38
CA GLY A 420 16.16 9.33 11.56
C GLY A 420 15.91 8.98 10.09
N VAL A 421 15.15 7.92 9.82
CA VAL A 421 14.73 7.56 8.45
C VAL A 421 13.86 8.66 7.83
N GLN A 422 12.87 9.15 8.57
CA GLN A 422 12.00 10.22 8.09
C GLN A 422 12.77 11.52 7.75
N ASP A 423 13.82 11.84 8.48
CA ASP A 423 14.67 12.99 8.23
C ASP A 423 15.49 12.89 6.93
N GLU A 424 15.62 11.68 6.38
CA GLU A 424 16.24 11.44 5.07
C GLU A 424 15.20 11.33 3.92
N VAL A 425 14.01 10.79 4.17
CA VAL A 425 13.04 10.51 3.10
C VAL A 425 11.92 11.55 2.95
N PHE A 426 11.62 12.38 3.96
CA PHE A 426 10.56 13.38 3.87
C PHE A 426 10.98 14.70 3.22
N PRO A 427 12.20 15.25 3.44
CA PRO A 427 12.57 16.54 2.89
C PRO A 427 12.58 16.54 1.36
N LEU A 428 11.98 17.60 0.78
CA LEU A 428 11.84 17.74 -0.66
C LEU A 428 13.20 17.92 -1.35
N ASP A 429 14.15 18.59 -0.71
CA ASP A 429 15.52 18.81 -1.20
C ASP A 429 16.37 17.52 -1.21
N LYS A 430 15.97 16.48 -0.46
CA LYS A 430 16.66 15.18 -0.44
C LYS A 430 16.00 14.17 -1.37
N ASN A 431 14.67 14.07 -1.33
CA ASN A 431 13.96 12.95 -1.95
C ASN A 431 13.13 13.35 -3.20
N PHE A 432 12.72 14.61 -3.34
CA PHE A 432 12.07 15.10 -4.56
C PHE A 432 13.10 15.70 -5.53
N PHE A 433 13.91 16.68 -5.06
CA PHE A 433 15.01 17.27 -5.81
C PHE A 433 16.33 16.57 -5.45
N ARG A 434 16.54 15.41 -6.04
CA ARG A 434 17.68 14.54 -5.73
C ARG A 434 18.95 14.97 -6.44
N SER A 435 20.08 14.84 -5.74
CA SER A 435 21.42 14.94 -6.29
C SER A 435 22.23 13.71 -5.90
N GLU A 436 23.27 13.36 -6.67
CA GLU A 436 24.14 12.24 -6.35
C GLU A 436 24.73 12.34 -4.94
N GLN A 437 25.31 13.51 -4.60
CA GLN A 437 25.88 13.72 -3.27
C GLN A 437 24.83 13.61 -2.16
N GLY A 438 23.64 14.20 -2.35
CA GLY A 438 22.55 14.11 -1.36
C GLY A 438 22.07 12.67 -1.14
N LEU A 439 22.02 11.86 -2.21
CA LEU A 439 21.66 10.44 -2.09
C LEU A 439 22.74 9.63 -1.36
N LEU A 440 24.03 9.87 -1.66
CA LEU A 440 25.14 9.22 -0.96
C LEU A 440 25.18 9.58 0.53
N ASP A 441 24.95 10.85 0.87
CA ASP A 441 24.89 11.32 2.26
C ASP A 441 23.71 10.67 3.02
N SER A 442 22.54 10.60 2.39
CA SER A 442 21.37 9.92 2.98
C SER A 442 21.60 8.43 3.14
N LEU A 443 22.18 7.76 2.12
CA LEU A 443 22.52 6.34 2.20
C LEU A 443 23.45 6.04 3.38
N SER A 444 24.54 6.81 3.52
CA SER A 444 25.47 6.64 4.64
C SER A 444 24.80 6.79 6.02
N LYS A 445 23.81 7.65 6.15
CA LYS A 445 23.05 7.81 7.41
C LYS A 445 22.10 6.63 7.64
N LEU A 446 21.40 6.18 6.59
CA LEU A 446 20.51 5.02 6.68
C LEU A 446 21.27 3.73 7.01
N GLU A 447 22.45 3.53 6.43
CA GLU A 447 23.34 2.42 6.76
C GLU A 447 23.74 2.42 8.25
N LYS A 448 24.07 3.58 8.82
CA LYS A 448 24.36 3.69 10.26
C LYS A 448 23.14 3.36 11.14
N LEU A 449 21.95 3.79 10.73
CA LEU A 449 20.70 3.42 11.43
C LEU A 449 20.46 1.91 11.34
N TRP A 450 20.74 1.31 10.18
CA TRP A 450 20.65 -0.14 9.99
C TRP A 450 21.65 -0.90 10.88
N GLU A 451 22.89 -0.47 10.96
CA GLU A 451 23.90 -1.04 11.87
C GLU A 451 23.44 -0.97 13.34
N GLN A 452 22.86 0.17 13.76
CA GLN A 452 22.30 0.31 15.11
C GLN A 452 21.16 -0.68 15.36
N LEU A 453 20.27 -0.89 14.38
CA LEU A 453 19.22 -1.89 14.46
C LEU A 453 19.76 -3.30 14.60
N GLN A 454 20.79 -3.66 13.81
CA GLN A 454 21.38 -4.99 13.84
C GLN A 454 22.15 -5.27 15.14
N ALA A 455 22.78 -4.26 15.73
CA ALA A 455 23.49 -4.38 17.01
C ALA A 455 22.55 -4.56 18.20
N ASN A 456 21.26 -4.26 18.06
CA ASN A 456 20.26 -4.32 19.13
C ASN A 456 19.36 -5.57 19.03
N PRO A 457 19.70 -6.66 19.71
CA PRO A 457 19.04 -7.95 19.52
C PRO A 457 17.68 -8.09 20.23
N GLN A 458 17.17 -7.08 20.93
CA GLN A 458 16.31 -7.37 22.06
C GLN A 458 14.87 -6.90 22.04
N GLN A 459 13.94 -7.75 22.31
CA GLN A 459 12.57 -7.33 22.58
C GLN A 459 11.89 -8.19 23.67
N ASP A 460 11.40 -7.56 24.73
CA ASP A 460 10.81 -8.25 25.87
C ASP A 460 9.33 -8.60 25.66
N THR A 461 8.62 -7.82 24.87
CA THR A 461 7.18 -8.01 24.65
C THR A 461 6.87 -8.23 23.17
N VAL A 462 5.72 -8.83 22.91
CA VAL A 462 5.18 -9.00 21.54
C VAL A 462 5.08 -7.66 20.81
N ARG A 463 4.75 -6.58 21.51
CA ARG A 463 4.67 -5.23 20.97
C ARG A 463 6.04 -4.67 20.59
N ASP A 464 7.03 -4.90 21.42
CA ASP A 464 8.38 -4.40 21.16
C ASP A 464 9.00 -5.10 19.94
N VAL A 465 8.76 -6.42 19.79
CA VAL A 465 9.15 -7.17 18.59
C VAL A 465 8.53 -6.56 17.32
N GLU A 466 7.26 -6.21 17.36
CA GLU A 466 6.59 -5.57 16.23
C GLU A 466 7.19 -4.19 15.90
N PHE A 467 7.47 -3.38 16.92
CA PHE A 467 8.02 -2.03 16.70
C PHE A 467 9.46 -2.07 16.18
N SER A 468 10.28 -2.97 16.70
CA SER A 468 11.63 -3.20 16.15
C SER A 468 11.57 -3.64 14.70
N ARG A 469 10.70 -4.59 14.39
CA ARG A 469 10.55 -5.09 13.03
C ARG A 469 10.05 -4.01 12.05
N ARG A 470 9.20 -3.11 12.54
CA ARG A 470 8.78 -1.93 11.78
C ARG A 470 9.96 -0.98 11.51
N ALA A 471 10.83 -0.76 12.49
CA ALA A 471 12.04 0.04 12.30
C ALA A 471 12.97 -0.62 11.27
N ASP A 472 13.15 -1.95 11.32
CA ASP A 472 13.87 -2.71 10.29
C ASP A 472 13.29 -2.42 8.89
N SER A 473 11.97 -2.56 8.74
CA SER A 473 11.29 -2.39 7.44
C SER A 473 11.37 -0.97 6.88
N LEU A 474 11.40 0.04 7.75
CA LEU A 474 11.49 1.44 7.33
C LEU A 474 12.92 1.85 6.99
N THR A 475 13.92 1.19 7.57
CA THR A 475 15.33 1.52 7.35
C THR A 475 15.90 0.80 6.14
N ALA A 476 15.50 -0.46 5.92
CA ALA A 476 15.91 -1.27 4.77
C ALA A 476 15.34 -0.76 3.45
#